data_cab573666b77c8ca84f6c858d52d070c
#
_entry.id   cab573666b77c8ca84f6c858d52d070c
#
_cell.length_a   1.000
_cell.length_b   1.000
_cell.length_c   1.000
_cell.angle_alpha   90.00
_cell.angle_beta   90.00
_cell.angle_gamma   90.00
#
_symmetry.space_group_name_H-M   'P 1'
#
loop_
_entity.id
_entity.type
_entity.pdbx_description
1 polymer ?
#
loop_
_entity_poly.entity_id
_entity_poly.type
_entity_poly.pdbx_seq_one_letter_code
_entity_poly.pdbx_strand_id
1 'polypeptide(L)'
;MSVSSDDDVLVDCRHLGKRFCRDLKRSLFYGVQDILHDFMGWQPVGTARGAAPGSRPSLRPHEFWAVEDISFQVRRGQCLGLIGKNGAGKTTILKMLSGLIKPDHGQVELRGRVGGLIALGAGFNPLLTGRENVYVNGSILGMTRKQIEAKFDAIEAFADIGEFIDAPVQSYSSGMQVRLGFAIAAVVTKPDILLLDEVLAVGDMGFTMKCLNAVREMAADSAVIFVSHNMQWISTFCTDVMVMRNGRVHTHTSNIGEGIGAYMECFDTPVSVSGSGQAVVESASIRREGAVPGDPGKAVELVQGDSGEFQFEARVNSSFLPSELSLYVLDQGLNPVMCFPDISHDWQPDSDGFHRGSFRIPLGRIELNAGRYSMIVLLQERSTGKYLARAQGLAPFSVRANTVHWAPVVRHV
;
A
#
# COMPACT_ATOMS: atom_id res chain seq x y z
N MET A 1 -12.36 28.25 -26.43
CA MET A 1 -13.38 28.24 -25.38
C MET A 1 -12.73 27.62 -24.15
N SER A 2 -12.34 28.42 -23.18
CA SER A 2 -11.79 27.97 -21.91
C SER A 2 -12.96 27.37 -21.10
N VAL A 3 -13.04 26.06 -21.04
CA VAL A 3 -13.90 25.32 -20.10
C VAL A 3 -13.45 25.73 -18.69
N SER A 4 -14.39 26.18 -17.86
CA SER A 4 -14.08 26.62 -16.49
C SER A 4 -13.44 25.48 -15.71
N SER A 5 -12.35 25.75 -15.03
CA SER A 5 -11.53 24.76 -14.29
C SER A 5 -12.27 24.02 -13.16
N ASP A 6 -13.52 24.31 -12.91
CA ASP A 6 -14.37 23.73 -11.85
C ASP A 6 -15.22 22.54 -12.32
N ASP A 7 -15.51 22.44 -13.64
CA ASP A 7 -16.32 21.33 -14.18
C ASP A 7 -15.56 19.99 -14.23
N ASP A 8 -14.23 20.02 -14.17
CA ASP A 8 -13.39 18.83 -14.20
C ASP A 8 -13.20 18.15 -12.83
N VAL A 9 -13.59 18.81 -11.71
CA VAL A 9 -13.51 18.22 -10.37
C VAL A 9 -14.69 17.29 -10.18
N LEU A 10 -14.40 15.98 -10.12
CA LEU A 10 -15.41 14.94 -9.93
C LEU A 10 -15.55 14.50 -8.47
N VAL A 11 -14.49 14.62 -7.69
CA VAL A 11 -14.50 14.34 -6.25
C VAL A 11 -14.03 15.58 -5.52
N ASP A 12 -14.83 16.11 -4.62
CA ASP A 12 -14.46 17.20 -3.72
C ASP A 12 -14.79 16.81 -2.27
N CYS A 13 -13.75 16.67 -1.49
CA CYS A 13 -13.83 16.32 -0.08
C CYS A 13 -13.34 17.48 0.76
N ARG A 14 -14.16 17.94 1.71
CA ARG A 14 -13.83 19.09 2.56
C ARG A 14 -13.99 18.74 4.02
N HIS A 15 -12.89 18.83 4.76
CA HIS A 15 -12.85 18.63 6.21
C HIS A 15 -13.46 17.30 6.69
N LEU A 16 -13.25 16.21 5.91
CA LEU A 16 -13.83 14.92 6.22
C LEU A 16 -13.36 14.39 7.57
N GLY A 17 -14.33 13.99 8.40
CA GLY A 17 -14.09 13.33 9.66
C GLY A 17 -15.05 12.16 9.87
N LYS A 18 -14.50 11.00 10.32
CA LYS A 18 -15.27 9.83 10.71
C LYS A 18 -14.75 9.26 12.01
N ARG A 19 -15.63 9.17 13.00
CA ARG A 19 -15.33 8.54 14.30
C ARG A 19 -15.97 7.18 14.41
N PHE A 20 -15.33 6.32 15.19
CA PHE A 20 -15.88 5.03 15.60
C PHE A 20 -15.68 4.85 17.10
N CYS A 21 -16.53 4.02 17.71
CA CYS A 21 -16.40 3.62 19.10
C CYS A 21 -15.79 2.21 19.18
N ARG A 22 -14.84 2.01 20.11
CA ARG A 22 -14.19 0.71 20.35
C ARG A 22 -15.10 -0.29 21.06
N ASP A 23 -16.14 0.19 21.73
CA ASP A 23 -17.09 -0.63 22.48
C ASP A 23 -18.45 -0.63 21.79
N LEU A 24 -18.90 -1.83 21.36
CA LEU A 24 -20.15 -1.98 20.64
C LEU A 24 -21.38 -1.54 21.45
N LYS A 25 -21.44 -1.83 22.75
CA LYS A 25 -22.56 -1.43 23.61
C LYS A 25 -22.66 0.08 23.73
N ARG A 26 -21.51 0.74 23.91
CA ARG A 26 -21.45 2.21 23.94
C ARG A 26 -21.75 2.83 22.59
N SER A 27 -21.30 2.20 21.50
CA SER A 27 -21.63 2.64 20.14
C SER A 27 -23.13 2.68 19.90
N LEU A 28 -23.84 1.62 20.29
CA LEU A 28 -25.31 1.56 20.21
C LEU A 28 -25.98 2.63 21.09
N PHE A 29 -25.50 2.81 22.31
CA PHE A 29 -26.01 3.84 23.22
C PHE A 29 -25.82 5.25 22.66
N TYR A 30 -24.64 5.54 22.13
CA TYR A 30 -24.36 6.81 21.48
C TYR A 30 -25.19 7.04 20.21
N GLY A 31 -25.41 5.97 19.42
CA GLY A 31 -26.30 6.04 18.26
C GLY A 31 -27.74 6.38 18.63
N VAL A 32 -28.28 5.78 19.69
CA VAL A 32 -29.63 6.11 20.23
C VAL A 32 -29.67 7.56 20.73
N GLN A 33 -28.65 8.01 21.46
CA GLN A 33 -28.55 9.39 21.90
C GLN A 33 -28.53 10.37 20.71
N ASP A 34 -27.73 10.09 19.67
CA ASP A 34 -27.63 10.95 18.51
C ASP A 34 -28.98 11.05 17.75
N ILE A 35 -29.68 9.92 17.59
CA ILE A 35 -31.04 9.91 16.97
C ILE A 35 -32.04 10.71 17.82
N LEU A 36 -32.03 10.56 19.14
CA LEU A 36 -32.91 11.31 20.03
C LEU A 36 -32.61 12.82 20.02
N HIS A 37 -31.35 13.21 19.94
CA HIS A 37 -30.94 14.60 19.82
C HIS A 37 -31.39 15.22 18.50
N ASP A 38 -31.21 14.50 17.38
CA ASP A 38 -31.65 14.94 16.06
C ASP A 38 -33.20 15.11 16.02
N PHE A 39 -33.91 14.18 16.65
CA PHE A 39 -35.38 14.23 16.69
C PHE A 39 -35.92 15.37 17.58
N MET A 40 -35.23 15.70 18.68
CA MET A 40 -35.64 16.75 19.61
C MET A 40 -35.10 18.15 19.22
N GLY A 41 -34.36 18.27 18.11
CA GLY A 41 -33.77 19.53 17.65
C GLY A 41 -32.71 20.10 18.59
N TRP A 42 -32.14 19.27 19.46
CA TRP A 42 -31.07 19.62 20.37
C TRP A 42 -29.71 19.55 19.65
N GLN A 43 -28.78 20.42 20.05
CA GLN A 43 -27.44 20.38 19.48
C GLN A 43 -26.76 19.05 19.81
N PRO A 44 -25.98 18.46 18.86
CA PRO A 44 -25.28 17.20 19.07
C PRO A 44 -24.41 17.20 20.33
N VAL A 45 -24.51 16.15 21.14
CA VAL A 45 -23.65 15.97 22.33
C VAL A 45 -22.19 15.86 21.87
N GLY A 46 -21.35 16.82 22.27
CA GLY A 46 -19.94 16.92 21.89
C GLY A 46 -19.55 18.19 21.16
N THR A 47 -20.53 19.05 20.79
CA THR A 47 -20.22 20.42 20.42
C THR A 47 -20.08 21.27 21.69
N ALA A 48 -18.94 21.96 21.87
CA ALA A 48 -18.76 22.87 22.98
C ALA A 48 -19.87 23.96 22.93
N ARG A 49 -20.47 24.30 24.06
CA ARG A 49 -21.43 25.43 24.15
C ARG A 49 -20.75 26.69 23.60
N GLY A 50 -21.30 27.24 22.52
CA GLY A 50 -20.73 28.41 21.86
C GLY A 50 -19.80 28.11 20.68
N ALA A 51 -19.70 26.87 20.23
CA ALA A 51 -18.95 26.53 19.03
C ALA A 51 -19.61 27.07 17.77
N ALA A 52 -18.84 27.71 16.90
CA ALA A 52 -19.31 28.23 15.61
C ALA A 52 -19.92 27.12 14.74
N PRO A 53 -20.91 27.43 13.87
CA PRO A 53 -21.40 26.46 12.89
C PRO A 53 -20.25 25.87 12.10
N GLY A 54 -20.11 24.54 12.10
CA GLY A 54 -18.98 23.82 11.48
C GLY A 54 -17.83 23.46 12.42
N SER A 55 -17.95 23.75 13.73
CA SER A 55 -16.93 23.33 14.70
C SER A 55 -16.93 21.81 14.87
N ARG A 56 -15.73 21.28 14.99
CA ARG A 56 -15.43 19.85 15.11
C ARG A 56 -16.03 19.25 16.36
N PRO A 57 -16.78 18.13 16.29
CA PRO A 57 -17.28 17.45 17.47
C PRO A 57 -16.15 16.88 18.32
N SER A 58 -16.22 17.00 19.64
CA SER A 58 -15.30 16.37 20.57
C SER A 58 -15.56 14.86 20.65
N LEU A 59 -14.48 14.08 20.85
CA LEU A 59 -14.60 12.63 21.05
C LEU A 59 -15.22 12.32 22.41
N ARG A 60 -16.17 11.38 22.43
CA ARG A 60 -16.70 10.77 23.66
C ARG A 60 -15.75 9.67 24.17
N PRO A 61 -15.89 9.21 25.41
CA PRO A 61 -15.09 8.10 25.92
C PRO A 61 -15.15 6.86 25.00
N HIS A 62 -13.99 6.29 24.70
CA HIS A 62 -13.80 5.14 23.78
C HIS A 62 -14.07 5.44 22.31
N GLU A 63 -14.39 6.65 21.89
CA GLU A 63 -14.38 7.05 20.49
C GLU A 63 -12.97 7.38 20.01
N PHE A 64 -12.74 7.20 18.72
CA PHE A 64 -11.50 7.61 18.05
C PHE A 64 -11.81 8.08 16.63
N TRP A 65 -11.01 8.98 16.09
CA TRP A 65 -11.08 9.37 14.71
C TRP A 65 -10.42 8.31 13.81
N ALA A 66 -11.18 7.67 12.97
CA ALA A 66 -10.65 6.82 11.90
C ALA A 66 -10.21 7.65 10.69
N VAL A 67 -10.90 8.78 10.47
CA VAL A 67 -10.54 9.83 9.51
C VAL A 67 -10.74 11.15 10.20
N GLU A 68 -9.75 12.03 10.10
CA GLU A 68 -9.71 13.27 10.87
C GLU A 68 -9.24 14.44 10.00
N ASP A 69 -10.20 15.32 9.63
CA ASP A 69 -9.98 16.59 8.93
C ASP A 69 -9.23 16.44 7.59
N ILE A 70 -9.76 15.60 6.71
CA ILE A 70 -9.16 15.35 5.40
C ILE A 70 -9.87 16.14 4.31
N SER A 71 -9.08 16.88 3.53
CA SER A 71 -9.57 17.62 2.36
C SER A 71 -8.73 17.28 1.13
N PHE A 72 -9.39 16.97 0.02
CA PHE A 72 -8.73 16.71 -1.26
C PHE A 72 -9.74 16.80 -2.41
N GLN A 73 -9.21 16.98 -3.61
CA GLN A 73 -9.99 16.98 -4.84
C GLN A 73 -9.36 16.02 -5.84
N VAL A 74 -10.21 15.36 -6.66
CA VAL A 74 -9.73 14.54 -7.78
C VAL A 74 -10.49 14.96 -9.03
N ARG A 75 -9.74 15.23 -10.08
CA ARG A 75 -10.27 15.67 -11.38
C ARG A 75 -10.39 14.49 -12.35
N ARG A 76 -11.14 14.68 -13.40
CA ARG A 76 -11.19 13.73 -14.53
C ARG A 76 -9.79 13.48 -15.08
N GLY A 77 -9.44 12.21 -15.32
CA GLY A 77 -8.11 11.80 -15.77
C GLY A 77 -7.04 11.78 -14.67
N GLN A 78 -7.36 12.13 -13.42
CA GLN A 78 -6.45 12.02 -12.30
C GLN A 78 -6.63 10.68 -11.57
N CYS A 79 -5.52 10.12 -11.11
CA CYS A 79 -5.48 8.93 -10.26
C CYS A 79 -4.79 9.27 -8.93
N LEU A 80 -5.57 9.38 -7.86
CA LEU A 80 -5.07 9.61 -6.51
C LEU A 80 -4.74 8.27 -5.83
N GLY A 81 -3.46 8.01 -5.61
CA GLY A 81 -2.98 6.90 -4.80
C GLY A 81 -3.15 7.17 -3.31
N LEU A 82 -3.99 6.39 -2.65
CA LEU A 82 -4.21 6.50 -1.20
C LEU A 82 -3.44 5.41 -0.48
N ILE A 83 -2.32 5.79 0.15
CA ILE A 83 -1.40 4.85 0.81
C ILE A 83 -1.28 5.14 2.31
N GLY A 84 -0.88 4.14 3.09
CA GLY A 84 -0.76 4.25 4.56
C GLY A 84 -0.81 2.87 5.22
N LYS A 85 -0.35 2.78 6.47
CA LYS A 85 -0.42 1.54 7.27
C LYS A 85 -1.85 1.02 7.41
N ASN A 86 -1.99 -0.25 7.80
CA ASN A 86 -3.30 -0.79 8.20
C ASN A 86 -3.87 0.03 9.35
N GLY A 87 -5.17 0.35 9.28
CA GLY A 87 -5.82 1.23 10.24
C GLY A 87 -5.58 2.73 10.03
N ALA A 88 -4.88 3.17 8.97
CA ALA A 88 -4.67 4.60 8.70
C ALA A 88 -5.93 5.35 8.23
N GLY A 89 -7.04 4.65 7.91
CA GLY A 89 -8.31 5.25 7.51
C GLY A 89 -8.65 5.13 6.02
N LYS A 90 -7.81 4.52 5.20
CA LYS A 90 -8.00 4.38 3.74
C LYS A 90 -9.35 3.78 3.34
N THR A 91 -9.65 2.59 3.84
CA THR A 91 -10.93 1.90 3.58
C THR A 91 -12.13 2.68 4.11
N THR A 92 -11.95 3.47 5.19
CA THR A 92 -13.00 4.34 5.73
C THR A 92 -13.32 5.46 4.74
N ILE A 93 -12.31 6.07 4.11
CA ILE A 93 -12.51 7.07 3.04
C ILE A 93 -13.25 6.43 1.87
N LEU A 94 -12.81 5.26 1.37
CA LEU A 94 -13.50 4.58 0.27
C LEU A 94 -14.97 4.29 0.60
N LYS A 95 -15.28 3.86 1.83
CA LYS A 95 -16.66 3.63 2.27
C LYS A 95 -17.48 4.92 2.33
N MET A 96 -16.88 6.06 2.68
CA MET A 96 -17.57 7.35 2.62
C MET A 96 -17.85 7.78 1.17
N LEU A 97 -16.88 7.61 0.28
CA LEU A 97 -17.01 7.93 -1.13
C LEU A 97 -17.99 7.03 -1.87
N SER A 98 -18.07 5.75 -1.48
CA SER A 98 -19.07 4.82 -2.03
C SER A 98 -20.47 4.99 -1.43
N GLY A 99 -20.65 5.93 -0.49
CA GLY A 99 -21.95 6.17 0.18
C GLY A 99 -22.35 5.11 1.21
N LEU A 100 -21.49 4.15 1.51
CA LEU A 100 -21.76 3.07 2.49
C LEU A 100 -21.81 3.61 3.92
N ILE A 101 -21.08 4.66 4.22
CA ILE A 101 -21.09 5.33 5.53
C ILE A 101 -21.11 6.84 5.34
N LYS A 102 -21.81 7.55 6.22
CA LYS A 102 -21.82 9.02 6.24
C LYS A 102 -20.62 9.57 7.03
N PRO A 103 -20.00 10.68 6.62
CA PRO A 103 -19.06 11.40 7.47
C PRO A 103 -19.78 11.95 8.71
N ASP A 104 -19.06 12.05 9.84
CA ASP A 104 -19.56 12.72 11.06
C ASP A 104 -19.23 14.21 11.05
N HIS A 105 -18.30 14.62 10.18
CA HIS A 105 -17.89 16.01 9.96
C HIS A 105 -17.43 16.22 8.53
N GLY A 106 -17.61 17.46 8.03
CA GLY A 106 -17.27 17.81 6.66
C GLY A 106 -18.29 17.33 5.64
N GLN A 107 -17.91 17.41 4.37
CA GLN A 107 -18.80 17.06 3.26
C GLN A 107 -18.03 16.39 2.13
N VAL A 108 -18.75 15.53 1.39
CA VAL A 108 -18.31 14.87 0.16
C VAL A 108 -19.24 15.32 -0.97
N GLU A 109 -18.68 15.87 -2.02
CA GLU A 109 -19.38 16.17 -3.27
C GLU A 109 -18.81 15.25 -4.37
N LEU A 110 -19.69 14.48 -5.00
CA LEU A 110 -19.35 13.57 -6.08
C LEU A 110 -20.17 13.94 -7.31
N ARG A 111 -19.50 14.19 -8.43
CA ARG A 111 -20.14 14.59 -9.69
C ARG A 111 -20.02 13.45 -10.69
N GLY A 112 -21.11 12.74 -10.90
CA GLY A 112 -21.19 11.61 -11.82
C GLY A 112 -21.45 10.26 -11.14
N ARG A 113 -21.30 9.19 -11.90
CA ARG A 113 -21.53 7.81 -11.44
C ARG A 113 -20.30 7.27 -10.75
N VAL A 114 -20.47 6.77 -9.52
CA VAL A 114 -19.42 6.08 -8.77
C VAL A 114 -19.45 4.60 -9.13
N GLY A 115 -18.35 4.08 -9.63
CA GLY A 115 -18.08 2.64 -9.81
C GLY A 115 -17.00 2.20 -8.83
N GLY A 116 -17.23 1.10 -8.14
CA GLY A 116 -16.25 0.54 -7.21
C GLY A 116 -15.88 -0.87 -7.62
N LEU A 117 -14.59 -1.13 -7.78
CA LEU A 117 -14.04 -2.49 -7.79
C LEU A 117 -13.68 -2.85 -6.34
N ILE A 118 -14.67 -2.70 -5.44
CA ILE A 118 -14.55 -2.98 -4.02
C ILE A 118 -15.21 -4.34 -3.78
N ALA A 119 -14.49 -5.29 -3.19
CA ALA A 119 -14.99 -6.64 -2.88
C ALA A 119 -15.56 -7.37 -4.11
N LEU A 120 -14.72 -7.60 -5.13
CA LEU A 120 -15.07 -8.36 -6.33
C LEU A 120 -15.62 -9.74 -5.98
N GLY A 121 -16.77 -10.11 -6.58
CA GLY A 121 -17.49 -11.35 -6.28
C GLY A 121 -18.37 -11.29 -5.02
N ALA A 122 -18.35 -10.19 -4.26
CA ALA A 122 -19.35 -9.96 -3.22
C ALA A 122 -20.73 -9.82 -3.87
N GLY A 123 -21.69 -10.60 -3.37
CA GLY A 123 -23.05 -10.64 -3.93
C GLY A 123 -23.28 -11.74 -4.96
N PHE A 124 -22.30 -12.58 -5.25
CA PHE A 124 -22.57 -13.80 -5.99
C PHE A 124 -23.42 -14.75 -5.16
N ASN A 125 -24.47 -15.28 -5.78
CA ASN A 125 -25.21 -16.38 -5.21
C ASN A 125 -24.48 -17.69 -5.56
N PRO A 126 -23.97 -18.44 -4.59
CA PRO A 126 -23.19 -19.64 -4.83
C PRO A 126 -23.98 -20.76 -5.51
N LEU A 127 -25.32 -20.76 -5.39
CA LEU A 127 -26.19 -21.77 -6.00
C LEU A 127 -26.48 -21.50 -7.49
N LEU A 128 -26.30 -20.27 -7.93
CA LEU A 128 -26.50 -19.88 -9.32
C LEU A 128 -25.24 -20.13 -10.14
N THR A 129 -25.43 -20.35 -11.43
CA THR A 129 -24.34 -20.43 -12.41
C THR A 129 -23.61 -19.08 -12.55
N GLY A 130 -22.40 -19.09 -13.14
CA GLY A 130 -21.71 -17.85 -13.47
C GLY A 130 -22.54 -16.97 -14.39
N ARG A 131 -23.17 -17.56 -15.41
CA ARG A 131 -24.08 -16.88 -16.33
C ARG A 131 -25.22 -16.16 -15.61
N GLU A 132 -25.92 -16.85 -14.72
CA GLU A 132 -27.00 -16.25 -13.93
C GLU A 132 -26.49 -15.12 -13.01
N ASN A 133 -25.33 -15.32 -12.39
CA ASN A 133 -24.68 -14.29 -11.58
C ASN A 133 -24.30 -13.03 -12.39
N VAL A 134 -23.92 -13.16 -13.68
CA VAL A 134 -23.70 -12.02 -14.57
C VAL A 134 -24.98 -11.18 -14.69
N TYR A 135 -26.14 -11.81 -14.90
CA TYR A 135 -27.41 -11.09 -14.99
C TYR A 135 -27.82 -10.45 -13.66
N VAL A 136 -27.66 -11.16 -12.56
CA VAL A 136 -27.98 -10.63 -11.22
C VAL A 136 -27.11 -9.41 -10.89
N ASN A 137 -25.78 -9.56 -11.03
CA ASN A 137 -24.86 -8.47 -10.70
C ASN A 137 -24.95 -7.29 -11.68
N GLY A 138 -25.11 -7.57 -12.99
CA GLY A 138 -25.36 -6.53 -13.99
C GLY A 138 -26.64 -5.72 -13.65
N SER A 139 -27.70 -6.37 -13.16
CA SER A 139 -28.93 -5.70 -12.73
C SER A 139 -28.71 -4.86 -11.45
N ILE A 140 -27.92 -5.36 -10.50
CA ILE A 140 -27.53 -4.61 -9.28
C ILE A 140 -26.74 -3.35 -9.67
N LEU A 141 -25.89 -3.43 -10.71
CA LEU A 141 -25.16 -2.30 -11.25
C LEU A 141 -26.01 -1.37 -12.13
N GLY A 142 -27.34 -1.59 -12.20
CA GLY A 142 -28.30 -0.71 -12.85
C GLY A 142 -28.50 -0.97 -14.34
N MET A 143 -28.02 -2.10 -14.89
CA MET A 143 -28.28 -2.43 -16.29
C MET A 143 -29.60 -3.16 -16.52
N THR A 144 -30.21 -2.88 -17.64
CA THR A 144 -31.35 -3.67 -18.13
C THR A 144 -30.87 -5.02 -18.68
N ARG A 145 -31.76 -6.02 -18.69
CA ARG A 145 -31.43 -7.35 -19.23
C ARG A 145 -30.90 -7.28 -20.69
N LYS A 146 -31.46 -6.45 -21.54
CA LYS A 146 -30.98 -6.24 -22.90
C LYS A 146 -29.54 -5.71 -22.98
N GLN A 147 -29.20 -4.80 -22.09
CA GLN A 147 -27.84 -4.25 -22.02
C GLN A 147 -26.83 -5.28 -21.52
N ILE A 148 -27.22 -6.14 -20.56
CA ILE A 148 -26.36 -7.23 -20.09
C ILE A 148 -26.16 -8.24 -21.21
N GLU A 149 -27.23 -8.65 -21.90
CA GLU A 149 -27.20 -9.59 -23.01
C GLU A 149 -26.26 -9.12 -24.15
N ALA A 150 -26.36 -7.83 -24.49
CA ALA A 150 -25.46 -7.23 -25.50
C ALA A 150 -23.98 -7.19 -25.10
N LYS A 151 -23.65 -7.30 -23.81
CA LYS A 151 -22.27 -7.29 -23.29
C LYS A 151 -21.81 -8.65 -22.77
N PHE A 152 -22.68 -9.66 -22.80
CA PHE A 152 -22.40 -10.95 -22.18
C PHE A 152 -21.15 -11.62 -22.75
N ASP A 153 -21.03 -11.67 -24.09
CA ASP A 153 -19.87 -12.28 -24.77
C ASP A 153 -18.55 -11.58 -24.39
N ALA A 154 -18.59 -10.25 -24.22
CA ALA A 154 -17.41 -9.50 -23.77
C ALA A 154 -17.04 -9.79 -22.31
N ILE A 155 -18.05 -9.99 -21.44
CA ILE A 155 -17.84 -10.37 -20.04
C ILE A 155 -17.22 -11.76 -19.97
N GLU A 156 -17.78 -12.73 -20.72
CA GLU A 156 -17.30 -14.11 -20.77
C GLU A 156 -15.85 -14.18 -21.30
N ALA A 157 -15.56 -13.50 -22.41
CA ALA A 157 -14.22 -13.42 -23.00
C ALA A 157 -13.20 -12.74 -22.07
N PHE A 158 -13.64 -11.74 -21.28
CA PHE A 158 -12.78 -11.08 -20.31
C PHE A 158 -12.49 -11.99 -19.12
N ALA A 159 -13.53 -12.64 -18.55
CA ALA A 159 -13.41 -13.51 -17.39
C ALA A 159 -12.53 -14.73 -17.66
N ASP A 160 -12.56 -15.26 -18.89
CA ASP A 160 -11.71 -16.35 -19.37
C ASP A 160 -11.78 -17.58 -18.42
N ILE A 161 -13.01 -18.00 -18.11
CA ILE A 161 -13.31 -19.14 -17.22
C ILE A 161 -13.87 -20.34 -17.99
N GLY A 162 -13.99 -20.22 -19.32
CA GLY A 162 -14.44 -21.29 -20.22
C GLY A 162 -15.83 -21.84 -19.85
N GLU A 163 -16.00 -23.15 -20.01
CA GLU A 163 -17.26 -23.89 -19.74
C GLU A 163 -17.78 -23.76 -18.28
N PHE A 164 -16.94 -23.31 -17.36
CA PHE A 164 -17.39 -23.04 -16.00
C PHE A 164 -18.43 -21.92 -15.90
N ILE A 165 -18.60 -21.11 -16.94
CA ILE A 165 -19.63 -20.05 -16.95
C ILE A 165 -21.04 -20.61 -16.68
N ASP A 166 -21.29 -21.84 -17.05
CA ASP A 166 -22.57 -22.54 -16.86
C ASP A 166 -22.57 -23.46 -15.62
N ALA A 167 -21.49 -23.52 -14.86
CA ALA A 167 -21.41 -24.23 -13.58
C ALA A 167 -21.81 -23.33 -12.40
N PRO A 168 -22.36 -23.89 -11.29
CA PRO A 168 -22.64 -23.14 -10.07
C PRO A 168 -21.38 -22.49 -9.48
N VAL A 169 -21.50 -21.23 -9.03
CA VAL A 169 -20.35 -20.44 -8.51
C VAL A 169 -19.72 -21.07 -7.26
N GLN A 170 -20.47 -21.87 -6.49
CA GLN A 170 -19.90 -22.63 -5.36
C GLN A 170 -18.78 -23.60 -5.77
N SER A 171 -18.72 -24.02 -7.04
CA SER A 171 -17.66 -24.88 -7.58
C SER A 171 -16.44 -24.09 -8.07
N TYR A 172 -16.49 -22.76 -8.08
CA TYR A 172 -15.41 -21.91 -8.56
C TYR A 172 -14.27 -21.83 -7.55
N SER A 173 -13.04 -21.79 -8.06
CA SER A 173 -11.91 -21.31 -7.27
C SER A 173 -12.10 -19.81 -6.90
N SER A 174 -11.44 -19.36 -5.86
CA SER A 174 -11.46 -17.93 -5.49
C SER A 174 -10.97 -17.03 -6.67
N GLY A 175 -10.00 -17.51 -7.44
CA GLY A 175 -9.52 -16.83 -8.63
C GLY A 175 -10.61 -16.69 -9.71
N MET A 176 -11.39 -17.74 -9.97
CA MET A 176 -12.48 -17.68 -10.95
C MET A 176 -13.59 -16.73 -10.52
N GLN A 177 -13.95 -16.73 -9.23
CA GLN A 177 -14.94 -15.78 -8.70
C GLN A 177 -14.50 -14.32 -8.91
N VAL A 178 -13.23 -14.02 -8.64
CA VAL A 178 -12.71 -12.68 -8.82
C VAL A 178 -12.59 -12.31 -10.31
N ARG A 179 -12.19 -13.26 -11.18
CA ARG A 179 -12.15 -13.05 -12.63
C ARG A 179 -13.53 -12.66 -13.16
N LEU A 180 -14.56 -13.41 -12.79
CA LEU A 180 -15.94 -13.12 -13.20
C LEU A 180 -16.43 -11.79 -12.62
N GLY A 181 -16.19 -11.54 -11.33
CA GLY A 181 -16.58 -10.28 -10.68
C GLY A 181 -15.92 -9.05 -11.31
N PHE A 182 -14.63 -9.15 -11.62
CA PHE A 182 -13.90 -8.07 -12.31
C PHE A 182 -14.42 -7.87 -13.74
N ALA A 183 -14.64 -8.94 -14.49
CA ALA A 183 -15.16 -8.88 -15.86
C ALA A 183 -16.52 -8.15 -15.91
N ILE A 184 -17.44 -8.50 -15.01
CA ILE A 184 -18.73 -7.85 -14.90
C ILE A 184 -18.52 -6.35 -14.63
N ALA A 185 -17.76 -6.00 -13.62
CA ALA A 185 -17.55 -4.61 -13.24
C ALA A 185 -16.86 -3.80 -14.36
N ALA A 186 -15.80 -4.33 -14.96
CA ALA A 186 -15.03 -3.64 -16.02
C ALA A 186 -15.82 -3.44 -17.32
N VAL A 187 -16.59 -4.44 -17.74
CA VAL A 187 -17.34 -4.37 -19.00
C VAL A 187 -18.66 -3.63 -18.86
N VAL A 188 -19.29 -3.75 -17.67
CA VAL A 188 -20.60 -3.15 -17.39
C VAL A 188 -20.51 -1.66 -17.17
N THR A 189 -19.55 -1.20 -16.41
CA THR A 189 -19.49 0.18 -15.93
C THR A 189 -18.49 1.01 -16.72
N LYS A 190 -18.90 2.23 -17.11
CA LYS A 190 -18.01 3.33 -17.39
C LYS A 190 -18.27 4.39 -16.33
N PRO A 191 -17.63 4.30 -15.16
CA PRO A 191 -17.87 5.25 -14.09
C PRO A 191 -17.17 6.57 -14.36
N ASP A 192 -17.75 7.67 -13.88
CA ASP A 192 -17.06 8.96 -13.82
C ASP A 192 -16.04 8.99 -12.68
N ILE A 193 -16.32 8.25 -11.60
CA ILE A 193 -15.46 8.09 -10.42
C ILE A 193 -15.22 6.63 -10.17
N LEU A 194 -13.96 6.19 -10.20
CA LEU A 194 -13.55 4.79 -10.02
C LEU A 194 -12.84 4.60 -8.68
N LEU A 195 -13.38 3.76 -7.83
CA LEU A 195 -12.81 3.39 -6.53
C LEU A 195 -12.17 2.00 -6.61
N LEU A 196 -10.89 1.89 -6.33
CA LEU A 196 -10.10 0.65 -6.36
C LEU A 196 -9.53 0.35 -4.99
N ASP A 197 -9.84 -0.82 -4.40
CA ASP A 197 -9.35 -1.26 -3.09
C ASP A 197 -8.59 -2.58 -3.23
N GLU A 198 -7.25 -2.54 -3.34
CA GLU A 198 -6.32 -3.69 -3.33
C GLU A 198 -6.62 -4.85 -4.30
N VAL A 199 -7.61 -4.72 -5.16
CA VAL A 199 -8.27 -5.81 -5.88
C VAL A 199 -7.50 -6.29 -7.12
N LEU A 200 -6.44 -5.58 -7.52
CA LEU A 200 -5.72 -5.86 -8.78
C LEU A 200 -4.70 -7.01 -8.69
N ALA A 201 -4.43 -7.53 -7.48
CA ALA A 201 -3.46 -8.61 -7.26
C ALA A 201 -4.11 -10.02 -7.28
N VAL A 202 -5.06 -10.27 -8.19
CA VAL A 202 -5.84 -11.51 -8.17
C VAL A 202 -5.72 -12.26 -9.49
N GLY A 203 -5.49 -13.57 -9.39
CA GLY A 203 -5.34 -14.46 -10.53
C GLY A 203 -3.87 -14.65 -10.94
N ASP A 204 -3.67 -15.16 -12.14
CA ASP A 204 -2.35 -15.27 -12.73
C ASP A 204 -1.88 -13.95 -13.37
N MET A 205 -0.62 -13.91 -13.78
CA MET A 205 -0.01 -12.73 -14.38
C MET A 205 -0.75 -12.25 -15.63
N GLY A 206 -1.25 -13.18 -16.45
CA GLY A 206 -1.99 -12.85 -17.68
C GLY A 206 -3.28 -12.11 -17.39
N PHE A 207 -4.05 -12.58 -16.41
CA PHE A 207 -5.29 -11.92 -15.99
C PHE A 207 -5.02 -10.58 -15.30
N THR A 208 -3.98 -10.52 -14.47
CA THR A 208 -3.55 -9.27 -13.84
C THR A 208 -3.26 -8.20 -14.90
N MET A 209 -2.55 -8.55 -15.98
CA MET A 209 -2.28 -7.60 -17.08
C MET A 209 -3.56 -7.16 -17.81
N LYS A 210 -4.53 -8.07 -18.03
CA LYS A 210 -5.85 -7.70 -18.58
C LYS A 210 -6.57 -6.69 -17.68
N CYS A 211 -6.58 -6.93 -16.38
CA CYS A 211 -7.18 -6.00 -15.39
C CYS A 211 -6.51 -4.63 -15.41
N LEU A 212 -5.18 -4.60 -15.40
CA LEU A 212 -4.41 -3.35 -15.43
C LEU A 212 -4.70 -2.51 -16.69
N ASN A 213 -4.80 -3.15 -17.85
CA ASN A 213 -5.14 -2.46 -19.09
C ASN A 213 -6.58 -1.91 -19.06
N ALA A 214 -7.54 -2.69 -18.57
CA ALA A 214 -8.92 -2.22 -18.40
C ALA A 214 -9.02 -1.03 -17.42
N VAL A 215 -8.28 -1.06 -16.32
CA VAL A 215 -8.21 0.07 -15.38
C VAL A 215 -7.60 1.30 -16.03
N ARG A 216 -6.54 1.16 -16.84
CA ARG A 216 -5.94 2.29 -17.59
C ARG A 216 -6.93 2.93 -18.55
N GLU A 217 -7.65 2.11 -19.30
CA GLU A 217 -8.68 2.60 -20.24
C GLU A 217 -9.79 3.36 -19.50
N MET A 218 -10.25 2.82 -18.37
CA MET A 218 -11.26 3.50 -17.53
C MET A 218 -10.73 4.79 -16.91
N ALA A 219 -9.47 4.79 -16.46
CA ALA A 219 -8.85 5.93 -15.78
C ALA A 219 -8.67 7.15 -16.70
N ALA A 220 -8.57 6.96 -18.01
CA ALA A 220 -8.39 8.07 -18.95
C ALA A 220 -9.54 9.09 -18.89
N ASP A 221 -10.77 8.61 -18.64
CA ASP A 221 -11.99 9.43 -18.63
C ASP A 221 -12.64 9.56 -17.24
N SER A 222 -12.02 9.02 -16.19
CA SER A 222 -12.56 8.98 -14.83
C SER A 222 -11.65 9.68 -13.83
N ALA A 223 -12.21 10.11 -12.68
CA ALA A 223 -11.42 10.37 -11.47
C ALA A 223 -11.20 9.05 -10.74
N VAL A 224 -9.95 8.68 -10.48
CA VAL A 224 -9.62 7.39 -9.85
C VAL A 224 -9.08 7.59 -8.44
N ILE A 225 -9.58 6.82 -7.49
CA ILE A 225 -9.01 6.71 -6.15
C ILE A 225 -8.53 5.28 -5.97
N PHE A 226 -7.22 5.11 -5.88
CA PHE A 226 -6.56 3.83 -5.87
C PHE A 226 -5.89 3.56 -4.53
N VAL A 227 -6.40 2.58 -3.78
CA VAL A 227 -5.78 2.09 -2.56
C VAL A 227 -4.94 0.87 -2.89
N SER A 228 -3.66 0.92 -2.59
CA SER A 228 -2.76 -0.23 -2.79
C SER A 228 -1.59 -0.21 -1.80
N HIS A 229 -1.11 -1.40 -1.47
CA HIS A 229 0.15 -1.61 -0.78
C HIS A 229 1.31 -1.88 -1.75
N ASN A 230 1.03 -2.05 -3.04
CA ASN A 230 2.04 -2.26 -4.06
C ASN A 230 2.51 -0.91 -4.63
N MET A 231 3.71 -0.49 -4.23
CA MET A 231 4.27 0.80 -4.62
C MET A 231 4.61 0.88 -6.12
N GLN A 232 4.85 -0.25 -6.77
CA GLN A 232 5.06 -0.29 -8.23
C GLN A 232 3.77 0.12 -8.96
N TRP A 233 2.61 -0.33 -8.48
CA TRP A 233 1.34 0.07 -9.07
C TRP A 233 1.02 1.54 -8.79
N ILE A 234 1.27 2.00 -7.57
CA ILE A 234 1.15 3.43 -7.24
C ILE A 234 2.00 4.26 -8.20
N SER A 235 3.27 3.88 -8.44
CA SER A 235 4.16 4.63 -9.34
C SER A 235 3.74 4.55 -10.81
N THR A 236 3.02 3.50 -11.22
CA THR A 236 2.62 3.28 -12.61
C THR A 236 1.30 3.94 -12.97
N PHE A 237 0.35 4.00 -12.03
CA PHE A 237 -1.02 4.43 -12.29
C PHE A 237 -1.36 5.81 -11.71
N CYS A 238 -0.72 6.20 -10.60
CA CYS A 238 -1.14 7.41 -9.90
C CYS A 238 -0.49 8.66 -10.46
N THR A 239 -1.26 9.74 -10.52
CA THR A 239 -0.79 11.10 -10.82
C THR A 239 -0.44 11.86 -9.55
N ASP A 240 -1.09 11.48 -8.45
CA ASP A 240 -0.95 12.09 -7.14
C ASP A 240 -0.95 11.01 -6.05
N VAL A 241 -0.26 11.26 -4.95
CA VAL A 241 -0.22 10.35 -3.81
C VAL A 241 -0.58 11.08 -2.53
N MET A 242 -1.50 10.51 -1.77
CA MET A 242 -1.85 10.94 -0.43
C MET A 242 -1.47 9.87 0.59
N VAL A 243 -0.52 10.18 1.44
CA VAL A 243 -0.05 9.31 2.52
C VAL A 243 -0.88 9.56 3.77
N MET A 244 -1.49 8.51 4.29
CA MET A 244 -2.29 8.58 5.50
C MET A 244 -1.56 7.99 6.70
N ARG A 245 -1.65 8.68 7.83
CA ARG A 245 -1.14 8.23 9.12
C ARG A 245 -2.12 8.60 10.24
N ASN A 246 -2.57 7.58 11.02
CA ASN A 246 -3.47 7.77 12.16
C ASN A 246 -4.73 8.60 11.84
N GLY A 247 -5.37 8.34 10.69
CA GLY A 247 -6.59 9.02 10.27
C GLY A 247 -6.39 10.40 9.67
N ARG A 248 -5.16 10.90 9.54
CA ARG A 248 -4.83 12.23 8.97
C ARG A 248 -3.99 12.09 7.70
N VAL A 249 -3.99 13.14 6.90
CA VAL A 249 -3.04 13.28 5.80
C VAL A 249 -1.67 13.63 6.37
N HIS A 250 -0.68 12.79 6.07
CA HIS A 250 0.72 13.03 6.41
C HIS A 250 1.42 13.81 5.31
N THR A 251 1.18 13.42 4.04
CA THR A 251 1.75 14.07 2.86
C THR A 251 0.75 13.92 1.72
N HIS A 252 0.59 14.96 0.91
CA HIS A 252 -0.16 14.93 -0.35
C HIS A 252 0.68 15.64 -1.41
N THR A 253 1.07 14.92 -2.45
CA THR A 253 2.00 15.41 -3.46
C THR A 253 1.75 14.76 -4.82
N SER A 254 2.03 15.50 -5.90
CA SER A 254 2.08 14.97 -7.27
C SER A 254 3.45 14.34 -7.59
N ASN A 255 4.45 14.51 -6.75
CA ASN A 255 5.70 13.77 -6.85
C ASN A 255 5.56 12.38 -6.22
N ILE A 256 5.31 11.38 -7.05
CA ILE A 256 5.06 10.00 -6.60
C ILE A 256 6.23 9.44 -5.78
N GLY A 257 7.48 9.75 -6.18
CA GLY A 257 8.68 9.31 -5.45
C GLY A 257 8.74 9.87 -4.03
N GLU A 258 8.44 11.17 -3.86
CA GLU A 258 8.35 11.82 -2.56
C GLU A 258 7.23 11.20 -1.70
N GLY A 259 6.04 10.98 -2.27
CA GLY A 259 4.94 10.35 -1.57
C GLY A 259 5.26 8.93 -1.10
N ILE A 260 5.88 8.12 -1.96
CA ILE A 260 6.35 6.79 -1.58
C ILE A 260 7.42 6.89 -0.48
N GLY A 261 8.37 7.81 -0.58
CA GLY A 261 9.38 8.06 0.46
C GLY A 261 8.73 8.35 1.83
N ALA A 262 7.80 9.30 1.87
CA ALA A 262 7.06 9.65 3.09
C ALA A 262 6.25 8.46 3.68
N TYR A 263 5.66 7.62 2.81
CA TYR A 263 5.02 6.38 3.26
C TYR A 263 6.02 5.43 3.89
N MET A 264 7.17 5.32 3.29
CA MET A 264 8.24 4.44 3.74
C MET A 264 8.80 4.86 5.11
N GLU A 265 8.88 6.15 5.40
CA GLU A 265 9.27 6.68 6.72
C GLU A 265 8.30 6.28 7.85
N CYS A 266 7.09 5.86 7.51
CA CYS A 266 6.14 5.36 8.50
C CYS A 266 6.50 3.98 9.07
N PHE A 267 7.47 3.24 8.50
CA PHE A 267 7.82 1.89 8.93
C PHE A 267 9.21 1.86 9.57
N ASP A 268 9.27 1.33 10.77
CA ASP A 268 10.53 0.91 11.36
C ASP A 268 10.91 -0.46 10.79
N THR A 269 12.14 -0.60 10.31
CA THR A 269 12.66 -1.91 9.89
C THR A 269 13.15 -2.63 11.14
N PRO A 270 12.46 -3.68 11.62
CA PRO A 270 12.93 -4.38 12.81
C PRO A 270 14.24 -5.12 12.50
N VAL A 271 15.23 -4.92 13.35
CA VAL A 271 16.44 -5.75 13.33
C VAL A 271 16.08 -7.12 13.88
N SER A 272 16.32 -8.17 13.12
CA SER A 272 16.15 -9.54 13.57
C SER A 272 17.44 -10.32 13.38
N VAL A 273 17.81 -11.08 14.40
CA VAL A 273 18.99 -11.95 14.37
C VAL A 273 18.53 -13.38 14.61
N SER A 274 18.94 -14.29 13.74
CA SER A 274 18.68 -15.73 13.85
C SER A 274 19.94 -16.51 13.45
N GLY A 275 20.01 -17.77 13.80
CA GLY A 275 21.16 -18.64 13.52
C GLY A 275 21.50 -19.54 14.70
N SER A 276 22.63 -20.22 14.64
CA SER A 276 23.10 -21.16 15.71
C SER A 276 23.62 -20.43 16.95
N GLY A 277 23.75 -19.10 16.92
CA GLY A 277 24.42 -18.34 17.98
C GLY A 277 25.95 -18.42 17.97
N GLN A 278 26.54 -19.11 17.01
CA GLN A 278 27.99 -19.25 16.88
C GLN A 278 28.64 -18.06 16.16
N ALA A 279 27.86 -17.15 15.68
CA ALA A 279 28.31 -15.87 15.14
C ALA A 279 27.30 -14.76 15.52
N VAL A 280 27.81 -13.53 15.64
CA VAL A 280 27.00 -12.35 16.00
C VAL A 280 27.49 -11.16 15.19
N VAL A 281 26.56 -10.37 14.64
CA VAL A 281 26.84 -9.05 14.08
C VAL A 281 26.68 -8.03 15.21
N GLU A 282 27.75 -7.34 15.58
CA GLU A 282 27.81 -6.45 16.74
C GLU A 282 27.37 -5.03 16.40
N SER A 283 27.81 -4.55 15.24
CA SER A 283 27.48 -3.22 14.75
C SER A 283 27.29 -3.23 13.24
N ALA A 284 26.46 -2.33 12.73
CA ALA A 284 26.29 -2.13 11.30
C ALA A 284 25.90 -0.68 11.01
N SER A 285 26.48 -0.10 9.98
CA SER A 285 26.20 1.26 9.51
C SER A 285 26.37 1.37 8.01
N ILE A 286 25.64 2.30 7.40
CA ILE A 286 25.83 2.70 6.01
C ILE A 286 26.22 4.17 6.00
N ARG A 287 27.02 4.55 5.03
CA ARG A 287 27.40 5.95 4.81
C ARG A 287 27.56 6.25 3.33
N ARG A 288 27.47 7.53 2.99
CA ARG A 288 27.90 8.03 1.70
C ARG A 288 29.43 7.99 1.66
N GLU A 289 30.00 7.58 0.55
CA GLU A 289 31.44 7.57 0.37
C GLU A 289 32.02 9.00 0.57
N GLY A 290 33.06 9.12 1.42
CA GLY A 290 33.67 10.41 1.76
C GLY A 290 32.93 11.26 2.80
N ALA A 291 31.80 10.81 3.34
CA ALA A 291 31.07 11.52 4.40
C ALA A 291 31.63 11.22 5.80
N VAL A 292 31.58 12.24 6.68
CA VAL A 292 31.88 12.07 8.11
C VAL A 292 30.84 11.14 8.74
N PRO A 293 31.22 10.26 9.71
CA PRO A 293 30.27 9.39 10.40
C PRO A 293 29.11 10.20 10.98
N GLY A 294 27.88 9.87 10.56
CA GLY A 294 26.66 10.47 11.13
C GLY A 294 26.33 9.89 12.50
N ASP A 295 25.35 10.47 13.19
CA ASP A 295 24.85 9.97 14.47
C ASP A 295 24.41 8.52 14.38
N PRO A 296 24.90 7.65 15.29
CA PRO A 296 24.43 6.27 15.34
C PRO A 296 22.91 6.24 15.65
N GLY A 297 22.12 5.64 14.74
CA GLY A 297 20.68 5.47 14.92
C GLY A 297 19.79 6.34 14.02
N LYS A 298 20.32 7.29 13.27
CA LYS A 298 19.56 7.96 12.20
C LYS A 298 19.67 7.19 10.90
N ALA A 299 18.53 6.96 10.25
CA ALA A 299 18.52 6.42 8.88
C ALA A 299 19.27 7.37 7.95
N VAL A 300 20.22 6.83 7.20
CA VAL A 300 21.02 7.61 6.24
C VAL A 300 20.19 7.81 4.98
N GLU A 301 20.17 9.04 4.47
CA GLU A 301 19.56 9.36 3.18
C GLU A 301 20.64 9.41 2.10
N LEU A 302 20.50 8.57 1.08
CA LEU A 302 21.32 8.57 -0.12
C LEU A 302 20.51 9.10 -1.30
N VAL A 303 21.17 9.72 -2.24
CA VAL A 303 20.55 10.12 -3.50
C VAL A 303 20.94 9.11 -4.57
N GLN A 304 20.02 8.80 -5.47
CA GLN A 304 20.31 7.93 -6.61
C GLN A 304 21.50 8.49 -7.39
N GLY A 305 22.51 7.67 -7.62
CA GLY A 305 23.79 8.07 -8.24
C GLY A 305 24.91 8.34 -7.24
N ASP A 306 24.61 8.46 -5.94
CA ASP A 306 25.67 8.53 -4.89
C ASP A 306 26.44 7.22 -4.82
N SER A 307 27.70 7.29 -4.32
CA SER A 307 28.45 6.09 -3.91
C SER A 307 28.23 5.83 -2.43
N GLY A 308 27.89 4.59 -2.10
CA GLY A 308 27.64 4.13 -0.72
C GLY A 308 28.71 3.16 -0.23
N GLU A 309 28.94 3.13 1.08
CA GLU A 309 29.78 2.15 1.78
C GLU A 309 28.98 1.57 2.97
N PHE A 310 28.95 0.24 3.07
CA PHE A 310 28.41 -0.47 4.23
C PHE A 310 29.53 -0.94 5.12
N GLN A 311 29.41 -0.69 6.43
CA GLN A 311 30.38 -1.14 7.43
C GLN A 311 29.67 -1.94 8.50
N PHE A 312 30.32 -3.03 8.95
CA PHE A 312 29.84 -3.81 10.09
C PHE A 312 30.96 -4.52 10.80
N GLU A 313 30.69 -4.87 12.04
CA GLU A 313 31.57 -5.72 12.87
C GLU A 313 30.84 -7.00 13.22
N ALA A 314 31.55 -8.11 13.19
CA ALA A 314 31.00 -9.41 13.52
C ALA A 314 32.01 -10.26 14.31
N ARG A 315 31.48 -11.19 15.11
CA ARG A 315 32.27 -12.24 15.79
C ARG A 315 31.81 -13.62 15.34
N VAL A 316 32.73 -14.55 15.22
CA VAL A 316 32.45 -15.94 14.92
C VAL A 316 33.28 -16.84 15.82
N ASN A 317 32.69 -17.95 16.30
CA ASN A 317 33.41 -18.94 17.09
C ASN A 317 34.49 -19.61 16.24
N SER A 318 35.70 -19.72 16.77
CA SER A 318 36.90 -20.25 16.09
C SER A 318 36.68 -21.61 15.44
N SER A 319 35.83 -22.45 16.02
CA SER A 319 35.55 -23.81 15.55
C SER A 319 34.79 -23.84 14.21
N PHE A 320 34.23 -22.72 13.77
CA PHE A 320 33.43 -22.62 12.56
C PHE A 320 34.11 -21.80 11.44
N LEU A 321 35.40 -21.60 11.53
CA LEU A 321 36.23 -21.07 10.45
C LEU A 321 36.79 -22.16 9.55
N PRO A 322 36.85 -21.96 8.22
CA PRO A 322 36.39 -20.79 7.46
C PRO A 322 34.87 -20.77 7.28
N SER A 323 34.30 -19.58 7.35
CA SER A 323 32.86 -19.31 7.11
C SER A 323 32.66 -18.56 5.80
N GLU A 324 31.50 -18.70 5.22
CA GLU A 324 31.06 -17.87 4.06
C GLU A 324 30.32 -16.67 4.55
N LEU A 325 30.67 -15.49 4.00
CA LEU A 325 30.06 -14.22 4.32
C LEU A 325 29.40 -13.65 3.07
N SER A 326 28.11 -13.39 3.15
CA SER A 326 27.34 -12.75 2.09
C SER A 326 26.53 -11.58 2.63
N LEU A 327 26.39 -10.54 1.81
CA LEU A 327 25.64 -9.35 2.11
C LEU A 327 24.55 -9.15 1.05
N TYR A 328 23.35 -8.78 1.48
CA TYR A 328 22.26 -8.42 0.59
C TYR A 328 21.68 -7.07 0.98
N VAL A 329 21.27 -6.31 -0.01
CA VAL A 329 20.39 -5.14 0.16
C VAL A 329 18.95 -5.64 -0.01
N LEU A 330 18.12 -5.38 0.96
CA LEU A 330 16.70 -5.73 0.94
C LEU A 330 15.86 -4.49 0.72
N ASP A 331 14.82 -4.63 -0.09
CA ASP A 331 13.72 -3.67 -0.12
C ASP A 331 12.85 -3.80 1.14
N GLN A 332 11.78 -3.02 1.22
CA GLN A 332 10.88 -3.07 2.37
C GLN A 332 10.00 -4.33 2.42
N GLY A 333 9.78 -4.99 1.29
CA GLY A 333 9.14 -6.29 1.23
C GLY A 333 10.09 -7.42 1.68
N LEU A 334 11.31 -7.07 2.13
CA LEU A 334 12.41 -8.00 2.45
C LEU A 334 12.88 -8.81 1.24
N ASN A 335 12.63 -8.31 0.02
CA ASN A 335 13.14 -8.94 -1.19
C ASN A 335 14.58 -8.48 -1.43
N PRO A 336 15.50 -9.39 -1.77
CA PRO A 336 16.85 -9.01 -2.12
C PRO A 336 16.88 -8.28 -3.47
N VAL A 337 17.44 -7.08 -3.47
CA VAL A 337 17.61 -6.23 -4.67
C VAL A 337 19.05 -6.12 -5.13
N MET A 338 20.01 -6.36 -4.23
CA MET A 338 21.44 -6.47 -4.55
C MET A 338 22.06 -7.59 -3.68
N CYS A 339 23.08 -8.23 -4.20
CA CYS A 339 23.83 -9.29 -3.51
C CYS A 339 25.34 -9.08 -3.69
N PHE A 340 26.06 -9.24 -2.61
CA PHE A 340 27.52 -9.27 -2.56
C PHE A 340 27.92 -10.64 -1.98
N PRO A 341 28.14 -11.66 -2.82
CA PRO A 341 28.54 -13.00 -2.36
C PRO A 341 30.03 -13.04 -2.04
N ASP A 342 30.43 -14.04 -1.29
CA ASP A 342 31.83 -14.43 -1.04
C ASP A 342 32.75 -13.26 -0.64
N ILE A 343 32.30 -12.46 0.32
CA ILE A 343 33.08 -11.33 0.82
C ILE A 343 34.35 -11.88 1.48
N SER A 344 35.50 -11.51 0.95
CA SER A 344 36.81 -11.86 1.55
C SER A 344 36.93 -11.23 2.93
N HIS A 345 37.45 -11.95 3.89
CA HIS A 345 37.50 -11.55 5.28
C HIS A 345 38.76 -11.99 5.99
N ASP A 346 39.32 -11.10 6.80
CA ASP A 346 40.39 -11.39 7.74
C ASP A 346 39.82 -11.40 9.16
N TRP A 347 39.77 -12.59 9.73
CA TRP A 347 39.31 -12.76 11.08
C TRP A 347 40.52 -12.66 12.05
N GLN A 348 40.43 -11.77 13.04
CA GLN A 348 41.44 -11.60 14.07
C GLN A 348 41.03 -12.36 15.33
N PRO A 349 41.95 -13.15 15.96
CA PRO A 349 41.65 -13.83 17.21
C PRO A 349 41.21 -12.84 18.29
N ASP A 350 40.14 -13.17 19.04
CA ASP A 350 39.66 -12.42 20.21
C ASP A 350 39.88 -13.27 21.49
N SER A 351 39.75 -12.65 22.66
CA SER A 351 40.13 -13.24 23.97
C SER A 351 39.29 -14.45 24.40
N ASP A 352 38.08 -14.62 23.81
CA ASP A 352 37.07 -15.57 24.32
C ASP A 352 36.81 -16.78 23.41
N GLY A 353 37.81 -17.18 22.60
CA GLY A 353 37.66 -18.29 21.63
C GLY A 353 36.81 -17.93 20.42
N PHE A 354 36.59 -16.62 20.20
CA PHE A 354 35.99 -16.06 19.01
C PHE A 354 37.04 -15.37 18.13
N HIS A 355 36.68 -15.17 16.90
CA HIS A 355 37.41 -14.30 15.98
C HIS A 355 36.50 -13.11 15.65
N ARG A 356 37.09 -11.92 15.64
CA ARG A 356 36.40 -10.68 15.27
C ARG A 356 36.82 -10.22 13.87
N GLY A 357 35.88 -9.75 13.08
CA GLY A 357 36.10 -9.14 11.79
C GLY A 357 35.46 -7.76 11.69
N SER A 358 36.17 -6.81 11.09
CA SER A 358 35.65 -5.51 10.72
C SER A 358 35.62 -5.39 9.20
N PHE A 359 34.46 -5.12 8.63
CA PHE A 359 34.21 -5.18 7.21
C PHE A 359 33.83 -3.81 6.66
N ARG A 360 34.36 -3.47 5.50
CA ARG A 360 34.00 -2.28 4.72
C ARG A 360 33.70 -2.71 3.30
N ILE A 361 32.44 -2.59 2.92
CA ILE A 361 31.95 -3.08 1.63
C ILE A 361 31.52 -1.88 0.80
N PRO A 362 32.23 -1.53 -0.27
CA PRO A 362 31.78 -0.51 -1.18
C PRO A 362 30.53 -1.02 -1.92
N LEU A 363 29.44 -0.30 -1.80
CA LEU A 363 28.18 -0.60 -2.52
C LEU A 363 28.24 -0.09 -3.97
N GLY A 364 29.25 0.71 -4.28
CA GLY A 364 29.37 1.36 -5.56
C GLY A 364 28.30 2.44 -5.73
N ARG A 365 27.99 2.76 -6.99
CA ARG A 365 26.96 3.73 -7.33
C ARG A 365 25.58 3.18 -6.99
N ILE A 366 24.80 3.94 -6.25
CA ILE A 366 23.44 3.56 -5.84
C ILE A 366 22.49 3.74 -7.02
N GLU A 367 22.14 2.63 -7.64
CA GLU A 367 21.20 2.56 -8.77
C GLU A 367 19.81 2.05 -8.32
N LEU A 368 19.49 2.22 -7.05
CA LEU A 368 18.20 1.82 -6.47
C LEU A 368 17.13 2.90 -6.73
N ASN A 369 15.89 2.48 -6.84
CA ASN A 369 14.74 3.37 -6.88
C ASN A 369 14.57 4.17 -5.59
N ALA A 370 13.76 5.23 -5.64
CA ALA A 370 13.31 5.89 -4.42
C ALA A 370 12.61 4.89 -3.52
N GLY A 371 13.05 4.82 -2.26
CA GLY A 371 12.51 3.85 -1.31
C GLY A 371 13.38 3.70 -0.07
N ARG A 372 12.93 2.85 0.83
CA ARG A 372 13.67 2.45 2.02
C ARG A 372 14.27 1.07 1.85
N TYR A 373 15.49 0.91 2.31
CA TYR A 373 16.27 -0.32 2.18
C TYR A 373 16.91 -0.66 3.51
N SER A 374 17.30 -1.91 3.65
CA SER A 374 18.09 -2.40 4.79
C SER A 374 19.09 -3.45 4.31
N MET A 375 20.03 -3.76 5.17
CA MET A 375 21.05 -4.76 4.88
C MET A 375 20.74 -6.05 5.62
N ILE A 376 21.11 -7.17 5.00
CA ILE A 376 21.18 -8.46 5.65
C ILE A 376 22.60 -9.03 5.52
N VAL A 377 23.18 -9.44 6.64
CA VAL A 377 24.46 -10.15 6.71
C VAL A 377 24.18 -11.61 6.99
N LEU A 378 24.71 -12.48 6.15
CA LEU A 378 24.63 -13.92 6.29
C LEU A 378 26.04 -14.48 6.54
N LEU A 379 26.22 -15.16 7.67
CA LEU A 379 27.39 -15.96 7.98
C LEU A 379 26.99 -17.41 7.97
N GLN A 380 27.65 -18.23 7.12
CA GLN A 380 27.34 -19.63 6.94
C GLN A 380 28.60 -20.48 7.18
N GLU A 381 28.42 -21.65 7.77
CA GLU A 381 29.47 -22.67 7.84
C GLU A 381 29.71 -23.25 6.44
N ARG A 382 30.91 -23.12 5.92
CA ARG A 382 31.27 -23.56 4.56
C ARG A 382 31.02 -25.05 4.29
N SER A 383 31.18 -25.88 5.31
CA SER A 383 31.05 -27.33 5.16
C SER A 383 29.62 -27.83 5.11
N THR A 384 28.69 -27.16 5.81
CA THR A 384 27.30 -27.60 5.97
C THR A 384 26.27 -26.66 5.35
N GLY A 385 26.65 -25.43 5.01
CA GLY A 385 25.76 -24.40 4.55
C GLY A 385 24.78 -23.87 5.63
N LYS A 386 24.97 -24.28 6.91
CA LYS A 386 24.12 -23.82 8.01
C LYS A 386 24.42 -22.38 8.38
N TYR A 387 23.37 -21.64 8.68
CA TYR A 387 23.51 -20.26 9.15
C TYR A 387 24.11 -20.23 10.57
N LEU A 388 25.27 -19.64 10.70
CA LEU A 388 25.90 -19.29 11.98
C LEU A 388 25.25 -18.04 12.54
N ALA A 389 25.05 -17.04 11.67
CA ALA A 389 24.26 -15.86 11.93
C ALA A 389 23.54 -15.39 10.65
N ARG A 390 22.31 -14.96 10.82
CA ARG A 390 21.52 -14.21 9.83
C ARG A 390 20.97 -12.97 10.54
N ALA A 391 21.58 -11.83 10.26
CA ALA A 391 21.19 -10.55 10.83
C ALA A 391 20.58 -9.69 9.72
N GLN A 392 19.29 -9.36 9.82
CA GLN A 392 18.54 -8.58 8.83
C GLN A 392 17.94 -7.34 9.44
N GLY A 393 17.61 -6.36 8.59
CA GLY A 393 17.13 -5.05 9.01
C GLY A 393 18.26 -4.14 9.49
N LEU A 394 19.51 -4.51 9.20
CA LEU A 394 20.69 -3.74 9.59
C LEU A 394 20.81 -2.45 8.79
N ALA A 395 21.37 -1.41 9.42
CA ALA A 395 21.71 -0.14 8.82
C ALA A 395 20.63 0.39 7.84
N PRO A 396 19.39 0.64 8.30
CA PRO A 396 18.32 1.10 7.43
C PRO A 396 18.70 2.43 6.78
N PHE A 397 18.43 2.55 5.48
CA PHE A 397 18.69 3.77 4.70
C PHE A 397 17.56 4.04 3.72
N SER A 398 17.46 5.28 3.28
CA SER A 398 16.53 5.69 2.24
C SER A 398 17.28 6.15 1.00
N VAL A 399 16.69 5.91 -0.15
CA VAL A 399 17.19 6.43 -1.42
C VAL A 399 16.18 7.44 -1.94
N ARG A 400 16.64 8.65 -2.25
CA ARG A 400 15.87 9.67 -2.93
C ARG A 400 16.17 9.63 -4.42
N ALA A 401 15.15 9.60 -5.26
CA ALA A 401 15.24 9.70 -6.70
C ALA A 401 14.17 10.66 -7.22
N ASN A 402 14.48 11.36 -8.31
CA ASN A 402 13.53 12.28 -8.93
C ASN A 402 12.41 11.55 -9.68
N THR A 403 12.66 10.31 -10.08
CA THR A 403 11.70 9.45 -10.80
C THR A 403 11.69 8.07 -10.16
N VAL A 404 10.52 7.45 -10.13
CA VAL A 404 10.35 6.06 -9.69
C VAL A 404 10.15 5.19 -10.92
N HIS A 405 10.97 4.15 -11.04
CA HIS A 405 10.92 3.23 -12.15
C HIS A 405 10.30 1.89 -11.70
N TRP A 406 9.83 1.12 -12.66
CA TRP A 406 9.26 -0.19 -12.39
C TRP A 406 10.30 -1.20 -11.86
N ALA A 407 11.53 -1.12 -12.35
CA ALA A 407 12.62 -1.97 -11.90
C ALA A 407 13.21 -1.49 -10.58
N PRO A 408 13.56 -2.39 -9.63
CA PRO A 408 14.17 -2.00 -8.35
C PRO A 408 15.54 -1.38 -8.49
N VAL A 409 16.26 -1.68 -9.58
CA VAL A 409 17.58 -1.11 -9.92
C VAL A 409 17.46 -0.34 -11.23
N VAL A 410 17.95 0.90 -11.24
CA VAL A 410 17.91 1.80 -12.40
C VAL A 410 19.34 2.11 -12.83
N ARG A 411 19.71 1.67 -14.04
CA ARG A 411 20.96 2.07 -14.69
C ARG A 411 20.69 3.23 -15.64
N HIS A 412 21.37 4.35 -15.40
CA HIS A 412 21.42 5.46 -16.35
C HIS A 412 22.54 5.16 -17.36
N VAL A 413 22.16 5.01 -18.64
CA VAL A 413 23.10 4.80 -19.76
C VAL A 413 23.68 6.12 -20.20
#